data_c12488bbc99a3428982f17ab8f195190
#
_entry.id   c12488bbc99a3428982f17ab8f195190
#
_cell.length_a   1.000
_cell.length_b   1.000
_cell.length_c   1.000
_cell.angle_alpha   90.00
_cell.angle_beta   90.00
_cell.angle_gamma   90.00
#
_symmetry.space_group_name_H-M   'P 1'
#
loop_
_entity.id
_entity.type
_entity.pdbx_description
1 polymer ?
#
loop_
_entity_poly.entity_id
_entity_poly.type
_entity_poly.pdbx_seq_one_letter_code
_entity_poly.pdbx_strand_id
1 'polypeptide(L)'
;MACGTYQFIPGKYGRAREIIKYDVGLEDKPAQLVATFAHELSHALHNRAHEPLDVEPELYELFTDLTAIYLGYGVFLANTRFEFSQFSNSDTQGWQAQGAGYLPEADMVFATALFMQIKDIPMEMALPHLKPRLQKMLKKAFRQLGRHADEVQRLKTRNPVLSD
;
A
#
# COMPACT_ATOMS: atom_id res chain seq x y z
N MET A 1 6.86 -15.70 -8.77
CA MET A 1 7.81 -14.61 -9.13
C MET A 1 7.23 -13.32 -8.57
N ALA A 2 7.98 -12.49 -7.85
CA ALA A 2 7.48 -11.22 -7.34
C ALA A 2 7.17 -10.31 -8.53
N CYS A 3 6.04 -9.57 -8.48
CA CYS A 3 5.65 -8.64 -9.54
C CYS A 3 6.59 -7.43 -9.66
N GLY A 4 7.31 -7.12 -8.58
CA GLY A 4 8.33 -6.09 -8.48
C GLY A 4 9.38 -6.44 -7.46
N THR A 5 10.53 -5.77 -7.49
CA THR A 5 11.55 -5.80 -6.45
C THR A 5 12.30 -4.48 -6.42
N TYR A 6 12.47 -3.93 -5.22
CA TYR A 6 13.33 -2.80 -4.95
C TYR A 6 14.73 -3.27 -4.57
N GLN A 7 15.74 -2.59 -5.06
CA GLN A 7 17.14 -2.84 -4.74
C GLN A 7 17.90 -1.53 -4.53
N PHE A 8 18.51 -1.38 -3.36
CA PHE A 8 19.45 -0.31 -3.09
C PHE A 8 20.88 -0.79 -3.36
N ILE A 9 21.62 -0.06 -4.18
CA ILE A 9 23.03 -0.33 -4.50
C ILE A 9 23.85 0.84 -3.96
N PRO A 10 24.61 0.65 -2.86
CA PRO A 10 25.51 1.69 -2.38
C PRO A 10 26.59 1.96 -3.42
N GLY A 11 26.78 3.22 -3.73
CA GLY A 11 27.76 3.65 -4.72
C GLY A 11 29.04 4.18 -4.10
N LYS A 12 30.15 4.08 -4.81
CA LYS A 12 31.38 4.78 -4.45
C LYS A 12 31.16 6.29 -4.59
N TYR A 13 31.69 7.07 -3.65
CA TYR A 13 31.61 8.55 -3.62
C TYR A 13 30.18 9.10 -3.49
N GLY A 14 29.30 8.43 -2.73
CA GLY A 14 27.96 8.95 -2.39
C GLY A 14 26.91 8.88 -3.52
N ARG A 15 27.21 8.24 -4.64
CA ARG A 15 26.26 8.02 -5.74
C ARG A 15 25.56 6.67 -5.58
N ALA A 16 24.62 6.57 -4.64
CA ALA A 16 23.77 5.40 -4.52
C ALA A 16 22.83 5.29 -5.74
N ARG A 17 22.49 4.06 -6.11
CA ARG A 17 21.48 3.74 -7.13
C ARG A 17 20.32 3.00 -6.48
N GLU A 18 19.13 3.36 -6.87
CA GLU A 18 17.92 2.64 -6.54
C GLU A 18 17.34 2.06 -7.82
N ILE A 19 17.06 0.79 -7.79
CA ILE A 19 16.59 0.04 -8.95
C ILE A 19 15.28 -0.63 -8.55
N ILE A 20 14.23 -0.37 -9.33
CA ILE A 20 12.99 -1.13 -9.29
C ILE A 20 12.96 -2.02 -10.52
N LYS A 21 12.88 -3.32 -10.31
CA LYS A 21 12.64 -4.31 -11.36
C LYS A 21 11.18 -4.70 -11.32
N TYR A 22 10.55 -4.89 -12.45
CA TYR A 22 9.17 -5.33 -12.57
C TYR A 22 9.02 -6.39 -13.66
N ASP A 23 7.95 -7.16 -13.59
CA ASP A 23 7.59 -8.13 -14.62
C ASP A 23 7.08 -7.39 -15.87
N VAL A 24 7.69 -7.64 -17.03
CA VAL A 24 7.29 -7.02 -18.30
C VAL A 24 5.83 -7.30 -18.64
N GLY A 25 5.26 -8.42 -18.22
CA GLY A 25 3.83 -8.72 -18.38
C GLY A 25 2.88 -7.75 -17.66
N LEU A 26 3.41 -6.82 -16.85
CA LEU A 26 2.64 -5.74 -16.23
C LEU A 26 2.43 -4.54 -17.16
N GLU A 27 3.16 -4.43 -18.26
CA GLU A 27 3.03 -3.30 -19.19
C GLU A 27 1.62 -3.22 -19.81
N ASP A 28 0.97 -4.35 -20.01
CA ASP A 28 -0.42 -4.44 -20.46
C ASP A 28 -1.45 -4.31 -19.31
N LYS A 29 -1.00 -4.11 -18.06
CA LYS A 29 -1.82 -4.03 -16.86
C LYS A 29 -1.50 -2.78 -16.03
N PRO A 30 -1.84 -1.59 -16.52
CA PRO A 30 -1.36 -0.33 -15.97
C PRO A 30 -1.74 -0.13 -14.49
N ALA A 31 -2.92 -0.56 -14.07
CA ALA A 31 -3.31 -0.46 -12.66
C ALA A 31 -2.44 -1.32 -11.74
N GLN A 32 -2.08 -2.53 -12.19
CA GLN A 32 -1.21 -3.43 -11.46
C GLN A 32 0.24 -2.91 -11.45
N LEU A 33 0.70 -2.36 -12.56
CA LEU A 33 2.03 -1.74 -12.65
C LEU A 33 2.15 -0.56 -11.67
N VAL A 34 1.13 0.32 -11.61
CA VAL A 34 1.09 1.43 -10.65
C VAL A 34 1.11 0.92 -9.21
N ALA A 35 0.32 -0.11 -8.88
CA ALA A 35 0.32 -0.70 -7.54
C ALA A 35 1.70 -1.29 -7.18
N THR A 36 2.34 -2.00 -8.11
CA THR A 36 3.69 -2.54 -7.94
C THR A 36 4.69 -1.41 -7.67
N PHE A 37 4.70 -0.36 -8.50
CA PHE A 37 5.63 0.75 -8.27
C PHE A 37 5.36 1.49 -6.97
N ALA A 38 4.11 1.68 -6.58
CA ALA A 38 3.77 2.31 -5.30
C ALA A 38 4.32 1.52 -4.11
N HIS A 39 4.24 0.20 -4.16
CA HIS A 39 4.80 -0.70 -3.15
C HIS A 39 6.35 -0.61 -3.13
N GLU A 40 7.02 -0.78 -4.27
CA GLU A 40 8.48 -0.75 -4.36
C GLU A 40 9.08 0.65 -4.00
N LEU A 41 8.39 1.73 -4.36
CA LEU A 41 8.77 3.08 -3.96
C LEU A 41 8.61 3.31 -2.45
N SER A 42 7.66 2.61 -1.80
CA SER A 42 7.52 2.66 -0.34
C SER A 42 8.74 2.03 0.35
N HIS A 43 9.30 0.95 -0.18
CA HIS A 43 10.59 0.41 0.29
C HIS A 43 11.72 1.46 0.16
N ALA A 44 11.77 2.17 -0.97
CA ALA A 44 12.76 3.24 -1.17
C ALA A 44 12.61 4.37 -0.14
N LEU A 45 11.37 4.76 0.17
CA LEU A 45 11.10 5.76 1.21
C LEU A 45 11.54 5.31 2.59
N HIS A 46 11.21 4.06 2.98
CA HIS A 46 11.65 3.49 4.25
C HIS A 46 13.18 3.44 4.35
N ASN A 47 13.85 3.05 3.27
CA ASN A 47 15.31 2.99 3.24
C ASN A 47 15.99 4.37 3.34
N ARG A 48 15.30 5.43 2.92
CA ARG A 48 15.79 6.83 3.00
C ARG A 48 15.33 7.56 4.24
N ALA A 49 14.42 6.99 5.02
CA ALA A 49 13.93 7.64 6.22
C ALA A 49 15.09 7.91 7.20
N HIS A 50 15.09 9.09 7.80
CA HIS A 50 16.10 9.46 8.79
C HIS A 50 16.01 8.55 10.03
N GLU A 51 14.80 8.16 10.39
CA GLU A 51 14.52 7.19 11.44
C GLU A 51 14.05 5.89 10.79
N PRO A 52 14.76 4.76 11.01
CA PRO A 52 14.31 3.46 10.51
C PRO A 52 12.91 3.12 11.04
N LEU A 53 12.17 2.38 10.26
CA LEU A 53 10.89 1.83 10.69
C LEU A 53 11.15 0.81 11.82
N ASP A 54 10.77 1.16 13.05
CA ASP A 54 10.91 0.28 14.22
C ASP A 54 9.70 -0.68 14.29
N VAL A 55 9.76 -1.71 13.46
CA VAL A 55 8.72 -2.75 13.38
C VAL A 55 9.36 -4.13 13.26
N GLU A 56 8.66 -5.14 13.73
CA GLU A 56 9.07 -6.53 13.56
C GLU A 56 9.22 -6.86 12.06
N PRO A 57 10.27 -7.64 11.66
CA PRO A 57 10.53 -7.95 10.26
C PRO A 57 9.32 -8.54 9.51
N GLU A 58 8.49 -9.32 10.21
CA GLU A 58 7.29 -9.95 9.65
C GLU A 58 6.19 -8.93 9.30
N LEU A 59 6.24 -7.73 9.87
CA LEU A 59 5.28 -6.66 9.62
C LEU A 59 5.76 -5.67 8.57
N TYR A 60 7.02 -5.78 8.12
CA TYR A 60 7.63 -4.79 7.24
C TYR A 60 6.84 -4.60 5.93
N GLU A 61 6.41 -5.69 5.30
CA GLU A 61 5.61 -5.64 4.07
C GLU A 61 4.22 -5.02 4.29
N LEU A 62 3.60 -5.26 5.47
CA LEU A 62 2.34 -4.62 5.84
C LEU A 62 2.48 -3.10 5.94
N PHE A 63 3.57 -2.64 6.55
CA PHE A 63 3.87 -1.21 6.66
C PHE A 63 4.23 -0.59 5.31
N THR A 64 4.85 -1.36 4.41
CA THR A 64 5.11 -0.94 3.03
C THR A 64 3.80 -0.69 2.27
N ASP A 65 2.84 -1.61 2.37
CA ASP A 65 1.50 -1.43 1.80
C ASP A 65 0.77 -0.23 2.43
N LEU A 66 0.82 -0.06 3.76
CA LEU A 66 0.23 1.09 4.45
C LEU A 66 0.84 2.41 3.99
N THR A 67 2.16 2.44 3.78
CA THR A 67 2.86 3.61 3.25
C THR A 67 2.36 3.95 1.85
N ALA A 68 2.26 2.97 0.96
CA ALA A 68 1.72 3.17 -0.38
C ALA A 68 0.26 3.69 -0.35
N ILE A 69 -0.57 3.19 0.56
CA ILE A 69 -1.94 3.69 0.77
C ILE A 69 -1.91 5.14 1.26
N TYR A 70 -1.05 5.48 2.22
CA TYR A 70 -0.92 6.83 2.76
C TYR A 70 -0.40 7.85 1.72
N LEU A 71 0.33 7.39 0.72
CA LEU A 71 0.74 8.17 -0.45
C LEU A 71 -0.39 8.34 -1.49
N GLY A 72 -1.57 7.75 -1.26
CA GLY A 72 -2.75 7.90 -2.11
C GLY A 72 -2.99 6.78 -3.12
N TYR A 73 -2.20 5.72 -3.10
CA TYR A 73 -2.32 4.60 -4.06
C TYR A 73 -3.28 3.48 -3.62
N GLY A 74 -4.03 3.67 -2.52
CA GLY A 74 -4.89 2.63 -1.94
C GLY A 74 -5.93 2.03 -2.89
N VAL A 75 -6.48 2.82 -3.83
CA VAL A 75 -7.42 2.34 -4.85
C VAL A 75 -6.75 1.34 -5.81
N PHE A 76 -5.51 1.61 -6.21
CA PHE A 76 -4.74 0.72 -7.09
C PHE A 76 -4.41 -0.59 -6.36
N LEU A 77 -3.89 -0.52 -5.14
CA LEU A 77 -3.55 -1.69 -4.35
C LEU A 77 -4.78 -2.58 -4.10
N ALA A 78 -5.89 -2.00 -3.65
CA ALA A 78 -7.12 -2.74 -3.38
C ALA A 78 -7.68 -3.44 -4.63
N ASN A 79 -7.69 -2.76 -5.78
CA ASN A 79 -8.22 -3.33 -7.03
C ASN A 79 -7.37 -4.48 -7.57
N THR A 80 -6.07 -4.49 -7.30
CA THR A 80 -5.13 -5.45 -7.90
C THR A 80 -4.72 -6.57 -6.95
N ARG A 81 -5.07 -6.45 -5.65
CA ARG A 81 -4.66 -7.39 -4.60
C ARG A 81 -4.95 -8.86 -4.92
N PHE A 82 -6.12 -9.15 -5.47
CA PHE A 82 -6.51 -10.52 -5.82
C PHE A 82 -5.65 -11.11 -6.94
N GLU A 83 -5.23 -10.28 -7.88
CA GLU A 83 -4.36 -10.68 -9.00
C GLU A 83 -2.94 -11.01 -8.51
N PHE A 84 -2.41 -10.23 -7.55
CA PHE A 84 -1.13 -10.53 -6.90
C PHE A 84 -1.13 -11.89 -6.20
N SER A 85 -2.21 -12.26 -5.50
CA SER A 85 -2.29 -13.52 -4.79
C SER A 85 -2.29 -14.74 -5.71
N GLN A 86 -2.80 -14.61 -6.93
CA GLN A 86 -2.78 -15.70 -7.93
C GLN A 86 -1.39 -15.95 -8.51
N PHE A 87 -0.59 -14.90 -8.72
CA PHE A 87 0.78 -15.04 -9.21
C PHE A 87 1.75 -15.60 -8.16
N SER A 88 1.52 -15.31 -6.89
CA SER A 88 2.35 -15.84 -5.80
C SER A 88 2.10 -17.33 -5.52
N ASN A 89 0.92 -17.85 -5.87
CA ASN A 89 0.51 -19.23 -5.58
C ASN A 89 0.91 -20.26 -6.65
N SER A 90 1.47 -19.83 -7.79
CA SER A 90 1.84 -20.78 -8.85
C SER A 90 3.09 -21.60 -8.55
N ASP A 91 3.92 -21.18 -7.59
CA ASP A 91 5.22 -21.83 -7.28
C ASP A 91 5.29 -22.53 -5.91
N THR A 92 4.24 -22.43 -5.08
CA THR A 92 4.18 -23.08 -3.77
C THR A 92 2.80 -23.66 -3.50
N GLN A 93 2.62 -24.93 -3.77
CA GLN A 93 1.54 -25.73 -3.20
C GLN A 93 1.79 -25.90 -1.69
N GLY A 94 1.19 -25.04 -0.87
CA GLY A 94 1.28 -25.17 0.57
C GLY A 94 0.50 -24.06 1.30
N TRP A 95 -0.22 -24.42 2.34
CA TRP A 95 -1.01 -23.58 3.24
C TRP A 95 -0.22 -22.44 3.93
N GLN A 96 1.09 -22.38 3.74
CA GLN A 96 1.98 -21.39 4.33
C GLN A 96 2.13 -20.08 3.52
N ALA A 97 1.61 -20.01 2.29
CA ALA A 97 1.70 -18.81 1.45
C ALA A 97 0.70 -17.69 1.85
N GLN A 98 -0.20 -17.91 2.81
CA GLN A 98 -1.10 -16.88 3.34
C GLN A 98 -0.46 -15.98 4.40
N GLY A 99 0.76 -16.25 4.83
CA GLY A 99 1.40 -15.60 5.97
C GLY A 99 2.46 -14.56 5.64
N ALA A 100 2.88 -14.40 4.41
CA ALA A 100 4.01 -13.54 4.10
C ALA A 100 3.58 -12.10 3.77
N GLY A 101 3.27 -11.33 4.79
CA GLY A 101 3.63 -9.92 4.83
C GLY A 101 2.70 -8.89 4.16
N TYR A 102 1.77 -9.24 3.29
CA TYR A 102 0.93 -8.25 2.61
C TYR A 102 -0.40 -7.99 3.32
N LEU A 103 -0.90 -6.74 3.27
CA LEU A 103 -2.20 -6.40 3.81
C LEU A 103 -3.33 -7.21 3.15
N PRO A 104 -4.25 -7.80 3.94
CA PRO A 104 -5.50 -8.36 3.43
C PRO A 104 -6.33 -7.29 2.71
N GLU A 105 -7.10 -7.69 1.70
CA GLU A 105 -7.91 -6.76 0.92
C GLU A 105 -8.85 -5.91 1.76
N ALA A 106 -9.47 -6.49 2.80
CA ALA A 106 -10.36 -5.76 3.70
C ALA A 106 -9.63 -4.65 4.44
N ASP A 107 -8.40 -4.93 4.88
CA ASP A 107 -7.57 -3.99 5.61
C ASP A 107 -7.02 -2.89 4.67
N MET A 108 -6.68 -3.23 3.43
CA MET A 108 -6.34 -2.23 2.40
C MET A 108 -7.47 -1.24 2.15
N VAL A 109 -8.70 -1.74 2.02
CA VAL A 109 -9.88 -0.88 1.82
C VAL A 109 -10.18 -0.04 3.05
N PHE A 110 -10.01 -0.61 4.26
CA PHE A 110 -10.18 0.12 5.51
C PHE A 110 -9.12 1.21 5.67
N ALA A 111 -7.85 0.89 5.42
CA ALA A 111 -6.75 1.86 5.45
C ALA A 111 -6.94 2.97 4.41
N THR A 112 -7.43 2.63 3.20
CA THR A 112 -7.79 3.62 2.17
C THR A 112 -8.90 4.55 2.66
N ALA A 113 -9.96 4.02 3.30
CA ALA A 113 -11.02 4.83 3.88
C ALA A 113 -10.51 5.75 4.98
N LEU A 114 -9.63 5.23 5.85
CA LEU A 114 -9.00 6.02 6.92
C LEU A 114 -8.14 7.15 6.34
N PHE A 115 -7.28 6.85 5.35
CA PHE A 115 -6.51 7.86 4.64
C PHE A 115 -7.40 8.96 4.06
N MET A 116 -8.48 8.57 3.37
CA MET A 116 -9.41 9.53 2.78
C MET A 116 -10.05 10.44 3.85
N GLN A 117 -10.44 9.88 4.99
CA GLN A 117 -10.99 10.67 6.09
C GLN A 117 -9.95 11.60 6.73
N ILE A 118 -8.70 11.14 6.91
CA ILE A 118 -7.61 11.98 7.42
C ILE A 118 -7.33 13.15 6.49
N LYS A 119 -7.43 12.95 5.17
CA LYS A 119 -7.16 13.98 4.15
C LYS A 119 -8.42 14.73 3.69
N ASP A 120 -9.57 14.53 4.33
CA ASP A 120 -10.85 15.13 3.97
C ASP A 120 -11.26 14.87 2.50
N ILE A 121 -10.90 13.70 1.97
CA ILE A 121 -11.25 13.27 0.62
C ILE A 121 -12.64 12.62 0.64
N PRO A 122 -13.62 13.13 -0.13
CA PRO A 122 -14.96 12.54 -0.20
C PRO A 122 -14.91 11.10 -0.75
N MET A 123 -15.71 10.21 -0.17
CA MET A 123 -15.80 8.80 -0.59
C MET A 123 -16.15 8.66 -2.08
N GLU A 124 -16.94 9.56 -2.58
CA GLU A 124 -17.42 9.64 -3.97
C GLU A 124 -16.28 9.72 -4.98
N MET A 125 -15.13 10.25 -4.57
CA MET A 125 -13.94 10.33 -5.42
C MET A 125 -13.32 8.95 -5.70
N ALA A 126 -13.43 8.01 -4.78
CA ALA A 126 -12.85 6.67 -4.96
C ALA A 126 -13.85 5.66 -5.54
N LEU A 127 -15.14 5.82 -5.25
CA LEU A 127 -16.16 4.83 -5.63
C LEU A 127 -16.16 4.45 -7.11
N PRO A 128 -16.10 5.38 -8.09
CA PRO A 128 -16.11 5.03 -9.52
C PRO A 128 -14.91 4.19 -9.96
N HIS A 129 -13.82 4.25 -9.21
CA HIS A 129 -12.55 3.62 -9.54
C HIS A 129 -12.35 2.26 -8.86
N LEU A 130 -13.27 1.85 -7.98
CA LEU A 130 -13.22 0.58 -7.27
C LEU A 130 -14.11 -0.48 -7.92
N LYS A 131 -13.67 -1.73 -7.91
CA LYS A 131 -14.50 -2.90 -8.27
C LYS A 131 -15.77 -2.93 -7.39
N PRO A 132 -16.94 -3.38 -7.90
CA PRO A 132 -18.23 -3.30 -7.16
C PRO A 132 -18.20 -3.89 -5.75
N ARG A 133 -17.43 -4.96 -5.55
CA ARG A 133 -17.25 -5.60 -4.24
C ARG A 133 -16.52 -4.66 -3.28
N LEU A 134 -15.46 -3.99 -3.73
CA LEU A 134 -14.66 -3.07 -2.94
C LEU A 134 -15.42 -1.78 -2.60
N GLN A 135 -16.30 -1.32 -3.48
CA GLN A 135 -17.20 -0.19 -3.20
C GLN A 135 -18.07 -0.45 -1.96
N LYS A 136 -18.63 -1.67 -1.85
CA LYS A 136 -19.42 -2.06 -0.66
C LYS A 136 -18.56 -2.05 0.61
N MET A 137 -17.33 -2.53 0.50
CA MET A 137 -16.37 -2.55 1.61
C MET A 137 -15.98 -1.13 2.03
N LEU A 138 -15.69 -0.24 1.07
CA LEU A 138 -15.35 1.15 1.33
C LEU A 138 -16.49 1.88 2.07
N LYS A 139 -17.74 1.72 1.60
CA LYS A 139 -18.93 2.28 2.27
C LYS A 139 -19.08 1.78 3.71
N LYS A 140 -18.77 0.49 3.95
CA LYS A 140 -18.80 -0.09 5.29
C LYS A 140 -17.68 0.50 6.17
N ALA A 141 -16.47 0.62 5.63
CA ALA A 141 -15.32 1.21 6.32
C ALA A 141 -15.59 2.68 6.72
N PHE A 142 -16.10 3.51 5.82
CA PHE A 142 -16.48 4.89 6.11
C PHE A 142 -17.50 4.98 7.25
N ARG A 143 -18.52 4.11 7.23
CA ARG A 143 -19.53 4.06 8.30
C ARG A 143 -18.93 3.63 9.65
N GLN A 144 -18.00 2.68 9.63
CA GLN A 144 -17.28 2.23 10.82
C GLN A 144 -16.42 3.36 11.39
N LEU A 145 -15.62 4.00 10.56
CA LEU A 145 -14.76 5.13 10.95
C LEU A 145 -15.56 6.33 11.47
N GLY A 146 -16.77 6.57 10.95
CA GLY A 146 -17.67 7.59 11.48
C GLY A 146 -18.10 7.36 12.93
N ARG A 147 -18.06 6.12 13.43
CA ARG A 147 -18.30 5.80 14.84
C ARG A 147 -17.07 6.06 15.72
N HIS A 148 -15.91 6.25 15.13
CA HIS A 148 -14.61 6.52 15.75
C HIS A 148 -14.06 7.89 15.33
N ALA A 149 -14.95 8.86 15.13
CA ALA A 149 -14.59 10.19 14.62
C ALA A 149 -13.51 10.89 15.46
N ASP A 150 -13.56 10.72 16.80
CA ASP A 150 -12.57 11.29 17.71
C ASP A 150 -11.16 10.72 17.47
N GLU A 151 -11.07 9.42 17.18
CA GLU A 151 -9.79 8.77 16.86
C GLU A 151 -9.24 9.25 15.53
N VAL A 152 -10.10 9.36 14.52
CA VAL A 152 -9.73 9.92 13.20
C VAL A 152 -9.24 11.35 13.38
N GLN A 153 -9.92 12.16 14.20
CA GLN A 153 -9.50 13.54 14.45
C GLN A 153 -8.15 13.61 15.16
N ARG A 154 -7.86 12.71 16.09
CA ARG A 154 -6.54 12.64 16.74
C ARG A 154 -5.43 12.30 15.73
N LEU A 155 -5.71 11.41 14.75
CA LEU A 155 -4.76 11.09 13.69
C LEU A 155 -4.50 12.27 12.76
N LYS A 156 -5.54 13.06 12.45
CA LYS A 156 -5.38 14.32 11.68
C LYS A 156 -4.43 15.30 12.37
N THR A 157 -4.58 15.48 13.68
CA THR A 157 -3.78 16.46 14.44
C THR A 157 -2.35 15.98 14.74
N ARG A 158 -2.12 14.66 14.76
CA ARG A 158 -0.78 14.08 14.94
C ARG A 158 0.06 14.07 13.66
N ASN A 159 -0.56 14.38 12.53
CA ASN A 159 0.17 14.51 11.28
C ASN A 159 0.86 15.88 11.31
N PRO A 160 2.15 15.98 11.62
CA PRO A 160 2.83 17.25 11.42
C PRO A 160 2.81 17.48 9.92
N VAL A 161 1.87 18.30 9.46
CA VAL A 161 2.04 18.98 8.19
C VAL A 161 3.43 19.56 8.28
N LEU A 162 4.31 19.16 7.37
CA LEU A 162 5.59 19.81 7.18
C LEU A 162 5.25 21.30 7.10
N SER A 163 5.40 21.98 8.23
CA SER A 163 5.37 23.42 8.26
C SER A 163 6.61 23.87 7.51
N ASP A 164 6.37 24.55 6.41
CA ASP A 164 7.35 25.18 5.51
C ASP A 164 8.57 25.77 6.21
#